data_88dea535a5e80d332a9ffbab59dd068f
#
_entry.id   88dea535a5e80d332a9ffbab59dd068f
#
_cell.length_a   1.000
_cell.length_b   1.000
_cell.length_c   1.000
_cell.angle_alpha   90.00
_cell.angle_beta   90.00
_cell.angle_gamma   90.00
#
_symmetry.space_group_name_H-M   'P 1'
#
loop_
_entity.id
_entity.type
_entity.pdbx_description
1 polymer ?
#
loop_
_entity_poly.entity_id
_entity_poly.type
_entity_poly.pdbx_seq_one_letter_code
_entity_poly.pdbx_strand_id
1 'polypeptide(L)'
;MTKDSLDYLIKIAIDHPYSKDLLLARKEYQKYTGEIFEDDKSYEDRMALFLEWYIFERIDPSKEQTILESIISNSKEVPSSILINIKQFINNIHGLFIVKKIKDGSVRVMNLFTDKKYDIYEPSSKLYFSKDNVFEGRLLPYKESYFFTGNFCFHPDGTKKYIKSEIKKILTSQKSNEKELKFKKTTMSKEFKVLNNTTRSIKKLQEKVITINNEKEINKIKKKIDGLEPIKSIQEEKCLMLEKEITIFTDTKIHRQGKLDKILLMQKLAYMRLLFERSRNIDLKNIYKN
;
A
#
# COMPACT_ATOMS: atom_id res chain seq x y z
N MET A 1 12.31 -18.83 16.34
CA MET A 1 10.83 -18.66 16.38
C MET A 1 10.27 -17.75 15.30
N THR A 2 10.79 -16.57 15.01
CA THR A 2 10.15 -15.67 14.01
C THR A 2 10.64 -15.95 12.59
N LYS A 3 11.93 -16.26 12.43
CA LYS A 3 12.46 -16.79 11.15
C LYS A 3 11.76 -18.09 10.79
N ASP A 4 11.57 -18.98 11.74
CA ASP A 4 10.85 -20.26 11.52
C ASP A 4 9.42 -20.05 11.01
N SER A 5 8.75 -18.96 11.45
CA SER A 5 7.41 -18.63 10.95
C SER A 5 7.44 -18.08 9.52
N LEU A 6 8.49 -17.34 9.14
CA LEU A 6 8.70 -16.90 7.76
C LEU A 6 9.05 -18.08 6.85
N ASP A 7 9.96 -18.94 7.28
CA ASP A 7 10.36 -20.15 6.53
C ASP A 7 9.16 -21.08 6.32
N TYR A 8 8.32 -21.23 7.35
CA TYR A 8 7.08 -21.99 7.25
C TYR A 8 6.08 -21.35 6.27
N LEU A 9 5.92 -20.02 6.30
CA LEU A 9 5.08 -19.29 5.36
C LEU A 9 5.56 -19.47 3.92
N ILE A 10 6.87 -19.34 3.67
CA ILE A 10 7.47 -19.55 2.35
C ILE A 10 7.21 -20.99 1.87
N LYS A 11 7.43 -21.98 2.73
CA LYS A 11 7.20 -23.40 2.40
C LYS A 11 5.75 -23.64 1.96
N ILE A 12 4.77 -23.15 2.70
CA ILE A 12 3.35 -23.28 2.32
C ILE A 12 3.07 -22.55 1.00
N ALA A 13 3.59 -21.34 0.82
CA ALA A 13 3.32 -20.52 -0.35
C ALA A 13 3.83 -21.13 -1.67
N ILE A 14 4.89 -21.95 -1.61
CA ILE A 14 5.45 -22.67 -2.77
C ILE A 14 4.88 -24.09 -2.92
N ASP A 15 3.98 -24.50 -2.04
CA ASP A 15 3.31 -25.80 -2.10
C ASP A 15 1.86 -25.67 -2.60
N HIS A 16 1.28 -26.79 -3.06
CA HIS A 16 -0.11 -26.83 -3.48
C HIS A 16 -1.05 -26.59 -2.28
N PRO A 17 -2.13 -25.81 -2.43
CA PRO A 17 -2.67 -25.22 -3.67
C PRO A 17 -2.14 -23.81 -4.02
N TYR A 18 -1.26 -23.22 -3.20
CA TYR A 18 -0.82 -21.83 -3.36
C TYR A 18 0.17 -21.65 -4.52
N SER A 19 0.92 -22.68 -4.87
CA SER A 19 1.90 -22.65 -5.97
C SER A 19 1.29 -22.74 -7.37
N LYS A 20 -0.02 -22.91 -7.50
CA LYS A 20 -0.72 -23.11 -8.78
C LYS A 20 -0.34 -22.08 -9.85
N ASP A 21 -0.23 -20.81 -9.45
CA ASP A 21 0.07 -19.71 -10.36
C ASP A 21 1.52 -19.22 -10.26
N LEU A 22 2.40 -19.97 -9.59
CA LEU A 22 3.77 -19.51 -9.31
C LEU A 22 4.56 -19.22 -10.60
N LEU A 23 4.42 -20.06 -11.63
CA LEU A 23 5.08 -19.85 -12.92
C LEU A 23 4.54 -18.64 -13.67
N LEU A 24 3.23 -18.40 -13.60
CA LEU A 24 2.62 -17.20 -14.17
C LEU A 24 3.07 -15.95 -13.43
N ALA A 25 3.06 -16.00 -12.11
CA ALA A 25 3.54 -14.92 -11.26
C ALA A 25 5.02 -14.58 -11.52
N ARG A 26 5.87 -15.60 -11.76
CA ARG A 26 7.28 -15.37 -12.13
C ARG A 26 7.38 -14.59 -13.45
N LYS A 27 6.59 -14.93 -14.47
CA LYS A 27 6.56 -14.19 -15.74
C LYS A 27 6.07 -12.75 -15.54
N GLU A 28 5.04 -12.55 -14.72
CA GLU A 28 4.53 -11.20 -14.36
C GLU A 28 5.62 -10.36 -13.70
N TYR A 29 6.33 -10.91 -12.73
CA TYR A 29 7.42 -10.24 -12.01
C TYR A 29 8.59 -9.90 -12.92
N GLN A 30 9.02 -10.86 -13.74
CA GLN A 30 10.14 -10.71 -14.68
C GLN A 30 9.88 -9.64 -15.76
N LYS A 31 8.62 -9.38 -16.09
CA LYS A 31 8.25 -8.30 -17.04
C LYS A 31 8.77 -6.94 -16.58
N TYR A 32 8.88 -6.71 -15.30
CA TYR A 32 9.32 -5.43 -14.71
C TYR A 32 10.74 -5.48 -14.15
N THR A 33 11.23 -6.64 -13.75
CA THR A 33 12.53 -6.82 -13.10
C THR A 33 13.59 -7.45 -14.02
N GLY A 34 13.20 -7.85 -15.25
CA GLY A 34 14.03 -8.63 -16.16
C GLY A 34 14.04 -10.11 -15.83
N GLU A 35 14.43 -10.92 -16.81
CA GLU A 35 14.51 -12.37 -16.67
C GLU A 35 15.54 -12.78 -15.61
N ILE A 36 15.25 -13.86 -14.87
CA ILE A 36 16.09 -14.43 -13.82
C ILE A 36 16.72 -15.70 -14.38
N PHE A 37 18.01 -15.66 -14.61
CA PHE A 37 18.80 -16.81 -15.09
C PHE A 37 19.60 -17.39 -13.93
N GLU A 38 19.81 -18.72 -13.96
CA GLU A 38 20.53 -19.45 -12.90
C GLU A 38 22.01 -19.07 -12.81
N ASP A 39 22.61 -18.59 -13.89
CA ASP A 39 23.99 -18.09 -13.98
C ASP A 39 24.16 -16.63 -13.57
N ASP A 40 23.08 -15.90 -13.26
CA ASP A 40 23.20 -14.57 -12.68
C ASP A 40 23.81 -14.67 -11.26
N LYS A 41 24.77 -13.81 -10.95
CA LYS A 41 25.37 -13.75 -9.61
C LYS A 41 24.35 -13.48 -8.51
N SER A 42 23.27 -12.77 -8.85
CA SER A 42 22.17 -12.40 -7.95
C SER A 42 20.96 -13.33 -8.08
N TYR A 43 21.12 -14.53 -8.65
CA TYR A 43 20.02 -15.47 -8.88
C TYR A 43 19.21 -15.75 -7.61
N GLU A 44 19.87 -16.18 -6.54
CA GLU A 44 19.22 -16.54 -5.28
C GLU A 44 18.49 -15.33 -4.65
N ASP A 45 19.16 -14.18 -4.58
CA ASP A 45 18.58 -12.95 -4.04
C ASP A 45 17.33 -12.52 -4.84
N ARG A 46 17.40 -12.60 -6.16
CA ARG A 46 16.29 -12.23 -7.04
C ARG A 46 15.13 -13.21 -6.97
N MET A 47 15.42 -14.50 -6.83
CA MET A 47 14.39 -15.52 -6.59
C MET A 47 13.72 -15.32 -5.24
N ALA A 48 14.47 -14.99 -4.21
CA ALA A 48 13.92 -14.69 -2.89
C ALA A 48 13.05 -13.44 -2.89
N LEU A 49 13.48 -12.35 -3.55
CA LEU A 49 12.68 -11.13 -3.74
C LEU A 49 11.40 -11.39 -4.56
N PHE A 50 11.48 -12.24 -5.59
CA PHE A 50 10.30 -12.69 -6.34
C PHE A 50 9.30 -13.42 -5.43
N LEU A 51 9.76 -14.36 -4.60
CA LEU A 51 8.90 -15.10 -3.67
C LEU A 51 8.27 -14.16 -2.64
N GLU A 52 9.02 -13.20 -2.13
CA GLU A 52 8.44 -12.19 -1.25
C GLU A 52 7.36 -11.37 -1.95
N TRP A 53 7.59 -10.90 -3.18
CA TRP A 53 6.58 -10.19 -3.96
C TRP A 53 5.35 -11.07 -4.20
N TYR A 54 5.53 -12.35 -4.51
CA TYR A 54 4.45 -13.31 -4.71
C TYR A 54 3.58 -13.48 -3.47
N ILE A 55 4.20 -13.57 -2.30
CA ILE A 55 3.50 -13.80 -1.03
C ILE A 55 2.81 -12.55 -0.52
N PHE A 56 3.47 -11.40 -0.59
CA PHE A 56 3.06 -10.19 0.14
C PHE A 56 2.38 -9.12 -0.72
N GLU A 57 2.66 -9.07 -2.04
CA GLU A 57 2.17 -8.00 -2.92
C GLU A 57 1.26 -8.47 -4.04
N ARG A 58 1.57 -9.61 -4.66
CA ARG A 58 0.78 -10.12 -5.77
C ARG A 58 -0.63 -10.47 -5.31
N ILE A 59 -1.61 -9.87 -5.97
CA ILE A 59 -3.02 -10.17 -5.74
C ILE A 59 -3.41 -11.30 -6.70
N ASP A 60 -3.95 -12.39 -6.17
CA ASP A 60 -4.56 -13.46 -6.94
C ASP A 60 -5.83 -12.90 -7.63
N PRO A 61 -5.89 -12.87 -8.97
CA PRO A 61 -7.05 -12.30 -9.67
C PRO A 61 -8.37 -13.02 -9.37
N SER A 62 -8.31 -14.30 -8.96
CA SER A 62 -9.50 -15.10 -8.67
C SER A 62 -10.07 -14.85 -7.28
N LYS A 63 -9.24 -14.41 -6.33
CA LYS A 63 -9.60 -14.25 -4.91
C LYS A 63 -9.55 -12.80 -4.43
N GLU A 64 -8.95 -11.91 -5.23
CA GLU A 64 -8.68 -10.51 -4.85
C GLU A 64 -7.87 -10.37 -3.55
N GLN A 65 -7.03 -11.37 -3.24
CA GLN A 65 -6.22 -11.47 -2.03
C GLN A 65 -4.78 -11.82 -2.38
N THR A 66 -3.86 -11.43 -1.49
CA THR A 66 -2.48 -11.93 -1.54
C THR A 66 -2.41 -13.39 -1.07
N ILE A 67 -1.30 -14.07 -1.39
CA ILE A 67 -1.05 -15.43 -0.88
C ILE A 67 -1.04 -15.44 0.65
N LEU A 68 -0.43 -14.44 1.28
CA LEU A 68 -0.43 -14.28 2.73
C LEU A 68 -1.86 -14.23 3.31
N GLU A 69 -2.72 -13.38 2.74
CA GLU A 69 -4.12 -13.26 3.16
C GLU A 69 -4.91 -14.55 2.95
N SER A 70 -4.67 -15.25 1.83
CA SER A 70 -5.28 -16.55 1.54
C SER A 70 -4.87 -17.62 2.56
N ILE A 71 -3.58 -17.69 2.95
CA ILE A 71 -3.09 -18.62 3.95
C ILE A 71 -3.72 -18.33 5.32
N ILE A 72 -3.82 -17.05 5.70
CA ILE A 72 -4.46 -16.63 6.95
C ILE A 72 -5.95 -17.00 6.99
N SER A 73 -6.65 -16.82 5.86
CA SER A 73 -8.08 -17.16 5.75
C SER A 73 -8.33 -18.66 5.82
N ASN A 74 -7.40 -19.48 5.30
CA ASN A 74 -7.47 -20.94 5.25
C ASN A 74 -6.59 -21.61 6.34
N SER A 75 -6.48 -21.01 7.49
CA SER A 75 -5.49 -21.32 8.53
C SER A 75 -5.69 -22.64 9.31
N LYS A 76 -6.61 -23.51 8.90
CA LYS A 76 -6.92 -24.76 9.65
C LYS A 76 -5.71 -25.70 9.82
N GLU A 77 -4.78 -25.68 8.87
CA GLU A 77 -3.59 -26.55 8.88
C GLU A 77 -2.33 -25.88 9.42
N VAL A 78 -2.41 -24.58 9.76
CA VAL A 78 -1.27 -23.82 10.29
C VAL A 78 -1.24 -23.92 11.81
N PRO A 79 -0.13 -24.35 12.43
CA PRO A 79 0.00 -24.40 13.89
C PRO A 79 -0.28 -23.03 14.52
N SER A 80 -1.07 -23.00 15.60
CA SER A 80 -1.52 -21.75 16.22
C SER A 80 -0.39 -20.81 16.64
N SER A 81 0.74 -21.35 17.10
CA SER A 81 1.92 -20.56 17.48
C SER A 81 2.58 -19.86 16.29
N ILE A 82 2.54 -20.47 15.10
CA ILE A 82 3.06 -19.92 13.87
C ILE A 82 2.06 -18.92 13.27
N LEU A 83 0.78 -19.26 13.30
CA LEU A 83 -0.29 -18.41 12.75
C LEU A 83 -0.36 -17.03 13.41
N ILE A 84 -0.10 -16.94 14.72
CA ILE A 84 -0.04 -15.66 15.44
C ILE A 84 1.01 -14.73 14.80
N ASN A 85 2.19 -15.23 14.45
CA ASN A 85 3.24 -14.46 13.82
C ASN A 85 2.89 -14.12 12.37
N ILE A 86 2.38 -15.10 11.59
CA ILE A 86 1.99 -14.91 10.18
C ILE A 86 0.91 -13.82 10.06
N LYS A 87 -0.06 -13.78 10.97
CA LYS A 87 -1.08 -12.72 11.01
C LYS A 87 -0.47 -11.32 11.20
N GLN A 88 0.59 -11.20 11.98
CA GLN A 88 1.29 -9.92 12.14
C GLN A 88 2.01 -9.48 10.86
N PHE A 89 2.43 -10.41 10.01
CA PHE A 89 3.13 -10.12 8.76
C PHE A 89 2.29 -9.33 7.74
N ILE A 90 0.98 -9.25 7.89
CA ILE A 90 0.13 -8.33 7.12
C ILE A 90 0.63 -6.88 7.26
N ASN A 91 1.16 -6.52 8.44
CA ASN A 91 1.70 -5.19 8.72
C ASN A 91 3.19 -5.06 8.35
N ASN A 92 3.65 -5.82 7.35
CA ASN A 92 5.01 -5.73 6.86
C ASN A 92 5.30 -4.36 6.23
N ILE A 93 6.58 -3.99 6.18
CA ILE A 93 7.04 -2.74 5.57
C ILE A 93 8.03 -3.07 4.46
N HIS A 94 7.55 -3.12 3.23
CA HIS A 94 8.37 -3.22 2.04
C HIS A 94 8.76 -1.83 1.55
N GLY A 95 10.02 -1.59 1.23
CA GLY A 95 10.43 -0.27 0.81
C GLY A 95 11.92 -0.12 0.47
N LEU A 96 12.25 1.10 0.09
CA LEU A 96 13.64 1.53 -0.11
C LEU A 96 14.16 2.15 1.18
N PHE A 97 15.26 1.63 1.66
CA PHE A 97 15.89 2.05 2.91
C PHE A 97 17.28 2.65 2.65
N ILE A 98 17.70 3.54 3.53
CA ILE A 98 19.08 4.03 3.62
C ILE A 98 19.64 3.72 4.98
N VAL A 99 20.86 3.17 5.03
CA VAL A 99 21.57 2.89 6.26
C VAL A 99 22.04 4.19 6.92
N LYS A 100 21.64 4.43 8.15
CA LYS A 100 22.00 5.63 8.93
C LYS A 100 23.12 5.37 9.94
N LYS A 101 23.07 4.23 10.58
CA LYS A 101 24.05 3.86 11.62
C LYS A 101 24.16 2.36 11.74
N ILE A 102 25.35 1.86 11.91
CA ILE A 102 25.64 0.46 12.18
C ILE A 102 26.25 0.39 13.58
N LYS A 103 25.79 -0.55 14.39
CA LYS A 103 26.33 -0.92 15.68
C LYS A 103 26.56 -2.43 15.70
N ASP A 104 27.26 -2.92 16.71
CA ASP A 104 27.36 -4.36 16.92
C ASP A 104 25.97 -4.95 17.14
N GLY A 105 25.61 -5.92 16.27
CA GLY A 105 24.34 -6.61 16.34
C GLY A 105 23.12 -5.80 15.97
N SER A 106 23.26 -4.56 15.45
CA SER A 106 22.10 -3.77 15.03
C SER A 106 22.40 -2.75 13.94
N VAL A 107 21.38 -2.43 13.14
CA VAL A 107 21.45 -1.41 12.10
C VAL A 107 20.28 -0.45 12.22
N ARG A 108 20.54 0.84 12.13
CA ARG A 108 19.52 1.87 11.99
C ARG A 108 19.35 2.22 10.53
N VAL A 109 18.13 2.01 10.02
CA VAL A 109 17.75 2.35 8.66
C VAL A 109 16.63 3.38 8.63
N MET A 110 16.51 4.12 7.53
CA MET A 110 15.44 5.07 7.30
C MET A 110 14.73 4.71 6.00
N ASN A 111 13.43 4.52 6.05
CA ASN A 111 12.60 4.31 4.86
C ASN A 111 12.50 5.61 4.07
N LEU A 112 12.86 5.57 2.78
CA LEU A 112 12.94 6.76 1.93
C LEU A 112 11.57 7.29 1.46
N PHE A 113 10.50 6.50 1.59
CA PHE A 113 9.14 6.96 1.28
C PHE A 113 8.45 7.68 2.45
N THR A 114 8.84 7.34 3.69
CA THR A 114 8.11 7.81 4.89
C THR A 114 8.98 8.60 5.85
N ASP A 115 10.30 8.65 5.62
CA ASP A 115 11.33 9.21 6.53
C ASP A 115 11.35 8.57 7.93
N LYS A 116 10.58 7.50 8.17
CA LYS A 116 10.58 6.76 9.43
C LYS A 116 11.89 6.00 9.60
N LYS A 117 12.42 6.02 10.82
CA LYS A 117 13.64 5.32 11.19
C LYS A 117 13.30 4.06 11.98
N TYR A 118 14.06 3.01 11.72
CA TYR A 118 13.92 1.70 12.39
C TYR A 118 15.28 1.27 12.90
N ASP A 119 15.33 0.84 14.16
CA ASP A 119 16.49 0.18 14.74
C ASP A 119 16.21 -1.33 14.69
N ILE A 120 16.97 -2.04 13.89
CA ILE A 120 16.77 -3.46 13.62
C ILE A 120 17.91 -4.25 14.28
N TYR A 121 17.55 -5.26 15.07
CA TYR A 121 18.52 -6.24 15.55
C TYR A 121 18.96 -7.13 14.39
N GLU A 122 20.22 -7.04 14.02
CA GLU A 122 20.83 -7.82 12.94
C GLU A 122 22.27 -8.16 13.34
N PRO A 123 22.51 -9.38 13.87
CA PRO A 123 23.82 -9.81 14.34
C PRO A 123 24.93 -9.66 13.31
N SER A 124 24.58 -9.90 12.02
CA SER A 124 25.51 -9.79 10.90
C SER A 124 25.56 -8.42 10.25
N SER A 125 25.06 -7.36 10.93
CA SER A 125 24.90 -6.02 10.36
C SER A 125 26.17 -5.46 9.71
N LYS A 126 27.35 -5.71 10.30
CA LYS A 126 28.64 -5.26 9.75
C LYS A 126 29.06 -5.99 8.47
N LEU A 127 28.54 -7.19 8.21
CA LEU A 127 28.86 -7.95 7.01
C LEU A 127 28.03 -7.50 5.80
N TYR A 128 26.78 -7.11 6.03
CA TYR A 128 25.84 -6.80 4.94
C TYR A 128 25.70 -5.31 4.66
N PHE A 129 25.87 -4.45 5.68
CA PHE A 129 25.52 -3.03 5.56
C PHE A 129 26.76 -2.13 5.65
N SER A 130 26.78 -1.12 4.78
CA SER A 130 27.67 0.03 4.89
C SER A 130 26.86 1.30 5.07
N LYS A 131 27.46 2.30 5.75
CA LYS A 131 26.80 3.59 5.95
C LYS A 131 26.43 4.21 4.60
N ASP A 132 25.22 4.80 4.54
CA ASP A 132 24.65 5.43 3.35
C ASP A 132 24.27 4.47 2.20
N ASN A 133 24.46 3.14 2.34
CA ASN A 133 23.89 2.19 1.38
C ASN A 133 22.39 2.42 1.22
N VAL A 134 21.92 2.37 -0.03
CA VAL A 134 20.51 2.35 -0.38
C VAL A 134 20.15 0.95 -0.86
N PHE A 135 19.08 0.39 -0.31
CA PHE A 135 18.64 -0.95 -0.65
C PHE A 135 17.12 -1.08 -0.57
N GLU A 136 16.59 -2.00 -1.36
CA GLU A 136 15.24 -2.54 -1.19
C GLU A 136 15.28 -3.66 -0.17
N GLY A 137 14.26 -3.72 0.69
CA GLY A 137 14.13 -4.79 1.67
C GLY A 137 12.77 -4.76 2.35
N ARG A 138 12.52 -5.78 3.16
CA ARG A 138 11.27 -5.95 3.89
C ARG A 138 11.49 -6.10 5.37
N LEU A 139 10.71 -5.37 6.15
CA LEU A 139 10.61 -5.47 7.60
C LEU A 139 9.32 -6.20 7.97
N LEU A 140 9.46 -7.24 8.77
CA LEU A 140 8.34 -7.96 9.38
C LEU A 140 8.22 -7.55 10.85
N PRO A 141 7.00 -7.31 11.35
CA PRO A 141 6.80 -6.99 12.76
C PRO A 141 7.01 -8.22 13.63
N TYR A 142 7.61 -7.98 14.78
CA TYR A 142 7.75 -8.98 15.84
C TYR A 142 7.70 -8.29 17.21
N LYS A 143 6.66 -8.57 17.98
CA LYS A 143 6.37 -7.87 19.25
C LYS A 143 6.32 -6.35 18.98
N GLU A 144 7.11 -5.56 19.68
CA GLU A 144 7.20 -4.10 19.55
C GLU A 144 8.31 -3.63 18.58
N SER A 145 8.95 -4.56 17.86
CA SER A 145 10.06 -4.28 16.96
C SER A 145 9.84 -4.86 15.57
N TYR A 146 10.88 -4.77 14.74
CA TYR A 146 10.90 -5.33 13.39
C TYR A 146 12.18 -6.14 13.18
N PHE A 147 12.13 -7.08 12.24
CA PHE A 147 13.30 -7.76 11.72
C PHE A 147 13.27 -7.80 10.19
N PHE A 148 14.43 -7.94 9.57
CA PHE A 148 14.53 -8.12 8.12
C PHE A 148 14.20 -9.57 7.73
N THR A 149 13.58 -9.72 6.55
CA THR A 149 13.42 -11.04 5.91
C THR A 149 14.77 -11.66 5.56
N GLY A 150 15.79 -10.82 5.33
CA GLY A 150 17.13 -11.22 4.95
C GLY A 150 17.42 -11.07 3.45
N ASN A 151 16.40 -10.75 2.64
CA ASN A 151 16.54 -10.58 1.21
C ASN A 151 16.64 -9.09 0.86
N PHE A 152 17.74 -8.71 0.21
CA PHE A 152 18.06 -7.32 -0.09
C PHE A 152 18.44 -7.13 -1.54
N CYS A 153 17.97 -6.03 -2.15
CA CYS A 153 18.53 -5.53 -3.40
C CYS A 153 19.31 -4.24 -3.12
N PHE A 154 20.62 -4.35 -2.97
CA PHE A 154 21.51 -3.20 -2.79
C PHE A 154 21.74 -2.46 -4.09
N HIS A 155 21.56 -1.16 -4.06
CA HIS A 155 21.82 -0.30 -5.22
C HIS A 155 23.23 0.26 -5.18
N PRO A 156 23.91 0.40 -6.35
CA PRO A 156 25.28 0.88 -6.42
C PRO A 156 25.45 2.28 -5.83
N ASP A 157 26.64 2.56 -5.31
CA ASP A 157 26.98 3.90 -4.87
C ASP A 157 26.85 4.91 -6.03
N GLY A 158 26.38 6.10 -5.71
CA GLY A 158 26.09 7.14 -6.73
C GLY A 158 24.64 7.17 -7.23
N THR A 159 23.83 6.10 -7.03
CA THR A 159 22.41 6.07 -7.46
C THR A 159 21.46 6.82 -6.52
N LYS A 160 21.91 7.16 -5.32
CA LYS A 160 21.11 7.80 -4.25
C LYS A 160 20.35 9.04 -4.71
N LYS A 161 20.96 9.90 -5.54
CA LYS A 161 20.31 11.12 -6.06
C LYS A 161 19.16 10.76 -7.00
N TYR A 162 19.39 9.82 -7.90
CA TYR A 162 18.37 9.32 -8.82
C TYR A 162 17.19 8.70 -8.07
N ILE A 163 17.45 7.76 -7.17
CA ILE A 163 16.42 7.08 -6.39
C ILE A 163 15.57 8.09 -5.60
N LYS A 164 16.21 9.07 -4.94
CA LYS A 164 15.47 10.13 -4.24
C LYS A 164 14.63 10.99 -5.16
N SER A 165 15.07 11.26 -6.40
CA SER A 165 14.29 12.03 -7.37
C SER A 165 13.04 11.27 -7.81
N GLU A 166 13.15 9.97 -8.07
CA GLU A 166 12.02 9.12 -8.43
C GLU A 166 11.00 9.01 -7.28
N ILE A 167 11.49 8.80 -6.06
CA ILE A 167 10.64 8.81 -4.85
C ILE A 167 9.90 10.14 -4.72
N LYS A 168 10.59 11.27 -4.94
CA LYS A 168 9.98 12.60 -4.88
C LYS A 168 8.84 12.76 -5.89
N LYS A 169 8.98 12.21 -7.11
CA LYS A 169 7.89 12.23 -8.11
C LYS A 169 6.65 11.51 -7.58
N ILE A 170 6.82 10.28 -7.02
CA ILE A 170 5.73 9.50 -6.44
C ILE A 170 5.07 10.26 -5.28
N LEU A 171 5.86 10.76 -4.34
CA LEU A 171 5.33 11.50 -3.17
C LEU A 171 4.62 12.79 -3.58
N THR A 172 5.06 13.46 -4.64
CA THR A 172 4.39 14.64 -5.18
C THR A 172 3.02 14.28 -5.77
N SER A 173 2.94 13.19 -6.53
CA SER A 173 1.68 12.66 -7.07
C SER A 173 0.71 12.26 -5.93
N GLN A 174 1.21 11.56 -4.91
CA GLN A 174 0.40 11.18 -3.74
C GLN A 174 -0.15 12.41 -2.99
N LYS A 175 0.68 13.44 -2.76
CA LYS A 175 0.23 14.70 -2.16
C LYS A 175 -0.82 15.42 -3.00
N SER A 176 -0.75 15.34 -4.33
CA SER A 176 -1.79 15.89 -5.22
C SER A 176 -3.11 15.16 -5.03
N ASN A 177 -3.08 13.82 -5.02
CA ASN A 177 -4.26 13.00 -4.78
C ASN A 177 -4.87 13.26 -3.39
N GLU A 178 -4.06 13.42 -2.35
CA GLU A 178 -4.52 13.76 -1.00
C GLU A 178 -5.21 15.13 -0.95
N LYS A 179 -4.69 16.12 -1.68
CA LYS A 179 -5.32 17.44 -1.80
C LYS A 179 -6.68 17.34 -2.51
N GLU A 180 -6.76 16.58 -3.59
CA GLU A 180 -8.00 16.34 -4.30
C GLU A 180 -9.03 15.65 -3.41
N LEU A 181 -8.62 14.60 -2.68
CA LEU A 181 -9.48 13.93 -1.70
C LEU A 181 -10.01 14.90 -0.64
N LYS A 182 -9.14 15.78 -0.11
CA LYS A 182 -9.55 16.80 0.86
C LYS A 182 -10.58 17.77 0.27
N PHE A 183 -10.38 18.17 -0.98
CA PHE A 183 -11.34 19.03 -1.70
C PHE A 183 -12.71 18.34 -1.84
N LYS A 184 -12.74 17.08 -2.31
CA LYS A 184 -13.97 16.29 -2.44
C LYS A 184 -14.71 16.14 -1.10
N LYS A 185 -14.00 15.82 -0.01
CA LYS A 185 -14.56 15.74 1.35
C LYS A 185 -15.14 17.08 1.82
N THR A 186 -14.48 18.19 1.50
CA THR A 186 -14.96 19.53 1.85
C THR A 186 -16.23 19.86 1.08
N THR A 187 -16.31 19.53 -0.20
CA THR A 187 -17.51 19.69 -1.05
C THR A 187 -18.68 18.90 -0.47
N MET A 188 -18.47 17.61 -0.19
CA MET A 188 -19.47 16.75 0.45
C MET A 188 -19.98 17.35 1.77
N SER A 189 -19.09 17.85 2.62
CA SER A 189 -19.47 18.48 3.89
C SER A 189 -20.38 19.71 3.70
N LYS A 190 -20.17 20.50 2.63
CA LYS A 190 -21.04 21.64 2.29
C LYS A 190 -22.43 21.16 1.85
N GLU A 191 -22.48 20.18 0.97
CA GLU A 191 -23.76 19.61 0.49
C GLU A 191 -24.55 18.98 1.65
N PHE A 192 -23.89 18.30 2.57
CA PHE A 192 -24.51 17.73 3.77
C PHE A 192 -25.11 18.83 4.69
N LYS A 193 -24.45 19.98 4.80
CA LYS A 193 -24.99 21.10 5.56
C LYS A 193 -26.27 21.67 4.91
N VAL A 194 -26.30 21.75 3.56
CA VAL A 194 -27.49 22.21 2.83
C VAL A 194 -28.63 21.23 3.03
N LEU A 195 -28.40 19.92 2.86
CA LEU A 195 -29.38 18.87 3.12
C LEU A 195 -29.95 18.92 4.54
N ASN A 196 -29.07 19.06 5.55
CA ASN A 196 -29.49 19.17 6.94
C ASN A 196 -30.36 20.39 7.20
N ASN A 197 -30.06 21.53 6.57
CA ASN A 197 -30.87 22.75 6.70
C ASN A 197 -32.25 22.56 6.07
N THR A 198 -32.33 21.96 4.87
CA THR A 198 -33.60 21.62 4.20
C THR A 198 -34.43 20.69 5.07
N THR A 199 -33.85 19.62 5.57
CA THR A 199 -34.49 18.64 6.45
C THR A 199 -35.01 19.27 7.73
N ARG A 200 -34.23 20.15 8.38
CA ARG A 200 -34.67 20.90 9.57
C ARG A 200 -35.83 21.84 9.26
N SER A 201 -35.81 22.47 8.08
CA SER A 201 -36.90 23.36 7.64
C SER A 201 -38.20 22.59 7.44
N ILE A 202 -38.17 21.44 6.78
CA ILE A 202 -39.31 20.55 6.61
C ILE A 202 -39.87 20.12 7.97
N LYS A 203 -38.99 19.64 8.87
CA LYS A 203 -39.38 19.21 10.22
C LYS A 203 -40.10 20.31 11.01
N LYS A 204 -39.56 21.54 11.00
CA LYS A 204 -40.20 22.70 11.66
C LYS A 204 -41.57 23.03 11.05
N LEU A 205 -41.73 22.88 9.74
CA LEU A 205 -43.03 23.11 9.08
C LEU A 205 -44.02 22.00 9.43
N GLN A 206 -43.61 20.75 9.52
CA GLN A 206 -44.42 19.62 9.96
C GLN A 206 -44.89 19.80 11.43
N GLU A 207 -43.99 20.21 12.33
CA GLU A 207 -44.33 20.49 13.72
C GLU A 207 -45.39 21.63 13.82
N LYS A 208 -45.30 22.69 12.98
CA LYS A 208 -46.26 23.78 12.92
C LYS A 208 -47.63 23.30 12.44
N VAL A 209 -47.72 22.38 11.48
CA VAL A 209 -49.01 21.84 11.02
C VAL A 209 -49.78 21.18 12.16
N ILE A 210 -49.08 20.53 13.11
CA ILE A 210 -49.72 19.88 14.26
C ILE A 210 -50.30 20.89 15.27
N THR A 211 -49.73 22.09 15.35
CA THR A 211 -50.10 23.08 16.38
C THR A 211 -51.13 24.14 15.90
N ILE A 212 -51.44 24.19 14.62
CA ILE A 212 -52.35 25.18 14.02
C ILE A 212 -53.73 24.56 13.78
N ASN A 213 -54.79 25.28 14.23
CA ASN A 213 -56.19 24.86 14.01
C ASN A 213 -56.85 25.52 12.77
N ASN A 214 -56.12 26.33 11.99
CA ASN A 214 -56.65 27.05 10.82
C ASN A 214 -56.33 26.28 9.53
N GLU A 215 -57.37 25.77 8.86
CA GLU A 215 -57.27 24.96 7.66
C GLU A 215 -56.56 25.65 6.47
N LYS A 216 -56.82 26.96 6.29
CA LYS A 216 -56.16 27.75 5.22
C LYS A 216 -54.64 27.87 5.46
N GLU A 217 -54.25 28.06 6.71
CA GLU A 217 -52.80 28.10 7.06
C GLU A 217 -52.14 26.72 6.95
N ILE A 218 -52.84 25.69 7.35
CA ILE A 218 -52.35 24.30 7.18
C ILE A 218 -52.08 23.98 5.71
N ASN A 219 -53.03 24.32 4.82
CA ASN A 219 -52.87 24.09 3.38
C ASN A 219 -51.73 24.92 2.78
N LYS A 220 -51.47 26.13 3.25
CA LYS A 220 -50.31 26.94 2.83
C LYS A 220 -48.99 26.32 3.27
N ILE A 221 -48.91 25.75 4.47
CA ILE A 221 -47.73 25.11 4.99
C ILE A 221 -47.48 23.78 4.27
N LYS A 222 -48.50 22.96 4.01
CA LYS A 222 -48.39 21.72 3.22
C LYS A 222 -47.81 21.99 1.84
N LYS A 223 -48.28 22.98 1.10
CA LYS A 223 -47.71 23.37 -0.20
C LYS A 223 -46.22 23.74 -0.12
N LYS A 224 -45.76 24.33 1.01
CA LYS A 224 -44.33 24.63 1.21
C LYS A 224 -43.53 23.36 1.45
N ILE A 225 -44.06 22.41 2.22
CA ILE A 225 -43.45 21.11 2.44
C ILE A 225 -43.32 20.36 1.11
N ASP A 226 -44.40 20.26 0.34
CA ASP A 226 -44.45 19.62 -0.98
C ASP A 226 -43.44 20.20 -1.97
N GLY A 227 -43.12 21.49 -1.87
CA GLY A 227 -42.07 22.14 -2.66
C GLY A 227 -40.65 21.88 -2.16
N LEU A 228 -40.46 21.54 -0.88
CA LEU A 228 -39.14 21.25 -0.31
C LEU A 228 -38.73 19.77 -0.38
N GLU A 229 -39.71 18.84 -0.39
CA GLU A 229 -39.40 17.37 -0.43
C GLU A 229 -38.65 16.97 -1.69
N PRO A 230 -38.99 17.41 -2.95
CA PRO A 230 -38.20 17.12 -4.13
C PRO A 230 -36.76 17.65 -4.04
N ILE A 231 -36.61 18.86 -3.46
CA ILE A 231 -35.28 19.47 -3.27
C ILE A 231 -34.44 18.61 -2.32
N LYS A 232 -35.03 18.17 -1.22
CA LYS A 232 -34.39 17.27 -0.25
C LYS A 232 -33.95 15.97 -0.91
N SER A 233 -34.84 15.33 -1.70
CA SER A 233 -34.54 14.08 -2.41
C SER A 233 -33.35 14.23 -3.37
N ILE A 234 -33.31 15.32 -4.15
CA ILE A 234 -32.18 15.63 -5.05
C ILE A 234 -30.87 15.85 -4.25
N GLN A 235 -30.96 16.50 -3.09
CA GLN A 235 -29.79 16.72 -2.22
C GLN A 235 -29.30 15.42 -1.59
N GLU A 236 -30.20 14.52 -1.19
CA GLU A 236 -29.86 13.17 -0.66
C GLU A 236 -29.15 12.34 -1.73
N GLU A 237 -29.67 12.32 -2.95
CA GLU A 237 -29.05 11.62 -4.07
C GLU A 237 -27.66 12.15 -4.37
N LYS A 238 -27.50 13.49 -4.40
CA LYS A 238 -26.21 14.15 -4.62
C LYS A 238 -25.19 13.81 -3.52
N CYS A 239 -25.59 13.80 -2.26
CA CYS A 239 -24.74 13.40 -1.14
C CYS A 239 -24.29 11.93 -1.29
N LEU A 240 -25.19 11.03 -1.63
CA LEU A 240 -24.89 9.61 -1.85
C LEU A 240 -23.91 9.41 -3.01
N MET A 241 -24.08 10.15 -4.11
CA MET A 241 -23.14 10.08 -5.25
C MET A 241 -21.74 10.55 -4.84
N LEU A 242 -21.63 11.67 -4.12
CA LEU A 242 -20.34 12.18 -3.63
C LEU A 242 -19.66 11.22 -2.65
N GLU A 243 -20.41 10.54 -1.78
CA GLU A 243 -19.89 9.56 -0.85
C GLU A 243 -19.30 8.36 -1.61
N LYS A 244 -20.02 7.83 -2.60
CA LYS A 244 -19.51 6.74 -3.47
C LYS A 244 -18.25 7.18 -4.22
N GLU A 245 -18.24 8.38 -4.79
CA GLU A 245 -17.08 8.93 -5.50
C GLU A 245 -15.86 9.05 -4.60
N ILE A 246 -16.02 9.55 -3.37
CA ILE A 246 -14.95 9.68 -2.38
C ILE A 246 -14.41 8.29 -2.00
N THR A 247 -15.29 7.31 -1.82
CA THR A 247 -14.91 5.94 -1.48
C THR A 247 -14.08 5.31 -2.60
N ILE A 248 -14.56 5.39 -3.84
CA ILE A 248 -13.85 4.88 -5.03
C ILE A 248 -12.51 5.60 -5.19
N PHE A 249 -12.48 6.92 -5.08
CA PHE A 249 -11.25 7.71 -5.20
C PHE A 249 -10.24 7.33 -4.12
N THR A 250 -10.68 7.15 -2.88
CA THR A 250 -9.81 6.75 -1.75
C THR A 250 -9.20 5.40 -2.02
N ASP A 251 -10.00 4.41 -2.39
CA ASP A 251 -9.50 3.07 -2.66
C ASP A 251 -8.55 3.04 -3.87
N THR A 252 -8.96 3.63 -5.00
CA THR A 252 -8.18 3.54 -6.24
C THR A 252 -6.95 4.42 -6.24
N LYS A 253 -7.06 5.71 -5.90
CA LYS A 253 -5.97 6.69 -6.04
C LYS A 253 -5.07 6.78 -4.82
N ILE A 254 -5.62 6.64 -3.61
CA ILE A 254 -4.81 6.76 -2.40
C ILE A 254 -4.18 5.41 -2.03
N HIS A 255 -4.99 4.35 -1.94
CA HIS A 255 -4.50 3.05 -1.46
C HIS A 255 -3.85 2.23 -2.58
N ARG A 256 -4.59 1.86 -3.63
CA ARG A 256 -4.08 0.94 -4.66
C ARG A 256 -2.98 1.57 -5.50
N GLN A 257 -3.21 2.76 -6.07
CA GLN A 257 -2.22 3.43 -6.91
C GLN A 257 -0.96 3.79 -6.12
N GLY A 258 -1.12 4.31 -4.89
CA GLY A 258 0.01 4.67 -4.04
C GLY A 258 0.89 3.48 -3.65
N LYS A 259 0.30 2.28 -3.46
CA LYS A 259 1.05 1.04 -3.24
C LYS A 259 1.72 0.57 -4.53
N LEU A 260 1.00 0.58 -5.64
CA LEU A 260 1.48 0.14 -6.95
C LEU A 260 2.67 0.98 -7.42
N ASP A 261 2.61 2.30 -7.33
CA ASP A 261 3.71 3.20 -7.75
C ASP A 261 5.02 2.88 -7.03
N LYS A 262 4.95 2.56 -5.73
CA LYS A 262 6.13 2.17 -4.94
C LYS A 262 6.69 0.83 -5.39
N ILE A 263 5.84 -0.16 -5.61
CA ILE A 263 6.23 -1.49 -6.08
C ILE A 263 6.88 -1.38 -7.46
N LEU A 264 6.27 -0.67 -8.40
CA LEU A 264 6.80 -0.48 -9.75
C LEU A 264 8.15 0.25 -9.74
N LEU A 265 8.33 1.24 -8.86
CA LEU A 265 9.64 1.88 -8.70
C LEU A 265 10.68 0.88 -8.20
N MET A 266 10.39 0.09 -7.19
CA MET A 266 11.33 -0.91 -6.67
C MET A 266 11.67 -1.95 -7.74
N GLN A 267 10.70 -2.46 -8.47
CA GLN A 267 10.91 -3.38 -9.60
C GLN A 267 11.76 -2.76 -10.71
N LYS A 268 11.50 -1.48 -11.08
CA LYS A 268 12.33 -0.73 -12.02
C LYS A 268 13.79 -0.63 -11.54
N LEU A 269 13.99 -0.33 -10.27
CA LEU A 269 15.32 -0.22 -9.68
C LEU A 269 16.03 -1.58 -9.60
N ALA A 270 15.32 -2.65 -9.30
CA ALA A 270 15.85 -4.02 -9.34
C ALA A 270 16.30 -4.40 -10.77
N TYR A 271 15.51 -4.02 -11.79
CA TYR A 271 15.94 -4.19 -13.19
C TYR A 271 17.18 -3.39 -13.54
N MET A 272 17.26 -2.11 -13.12
CA MET A 272 18.45 -1.28 -13.32
C MET A 272 19.67 -1.88 -12.61
N ARG A 273 19.49 -2.46 -11.42
CA ARG A 273 20.57 -3.17 -10.71
C ARG A 273 21.05 -4.39 -11.48
N LEU A 274 20.13 -5.16 -12.06
CA LEU A 274 20.45 -6.30 -12.92
C LEU A 274 21.23 -5.86 -14.17
N LEU A 275 20.79 -4.81 -14.85
CA LEU A 275 21.50 -4.28 -16.03
C LEU A 275 22.92 -3.86 -15.66
N PHE A 276 23.10 -3.22 -14.51
CA PHE A 276 24.44 -2.85 -14.01
C PHE A 276 25.31 -4.08 -13.72
N GLU A 277 24.73 -5.13 -13.16
CA GLU A 277 25.45 -6.38 -12.89
C GLU A 277 25.88 -7.13 -14.15
N ARG A 278 25.00 -7.18 -15.15
CA ARG A 278 25.26 -7.86 -16.43
C ARG A 278 26.14 -7.05 -17.36
N SER A 279 26.18 -5.71 -17.21
CA SER A 279 26.98 -4.85 -18.09
C SER A 279 28.38 -4.67 -17.52
N ARG A 280 29.40 -4.99 -18.35
CA ARG A 280 30.81 -4.77 -17.97
C ARG A 280 31.28 -3.34 -18.27
N ASN A 281 30.64 -2.61 -19.21
CA ASN A 281 31.15 -1.37 -19.79
C ASN A 281 30.13 -0.22 -19.84
N ILE A 282 28.95 -0.36 -19.21
CA ILE A 282 27.94 0.71 -19.21
C ILE A 282 28.11 1.55 -17.95
N ASP A 283 28.31 2.85 -18.13
CA ASP A 283 28.37 3.80 -17.01
C ASP A 283 27.03 3.77 -16.22
N LEU A 284 27.14 3.76 -14.92
CA LEU A 284 26.02 3.82 -13.97
C LEU A 284 24.99 4.91 -14.33
N LYS A 285 25.46 6.08 -14.78
CA LYS A 285 24.62 7.20 -15.22
C LYS A 285 23.78 6.90 -16.46
N ASN A 286 24.20 5.94 -17.29
CA ASN A 286 23.44 5.52 -18.47
C ASN A 286 22.34 4.50 -18.13
N ILE A 287 22.47 3.81 -17.02
CA ILE A 287 21.47 2.87 -16.52
C ILE A 287 20.46 3.60 -15.62
N TYR A 288 20.95 4.33 -14.62
CA TYR A 288 20.12 5.11 -13.70
C TYR A 288 19.85 6.51 -14.25
N LYS A 289 19.01 6.57 -15.28
CA LYS A 289 18.56 7.81 -15.93
C LYS A 289 17.04 7.84 -16.10
N ASN A 290 16.51 9.04 -16.27
CA ASN A 290 15.08 9.25 -16.55
C ASN A 290 14.69 8.75 -17.95
#